data_9a7ade956d10ea864dead91f19fed509
#
_entry.id   9a7ade956d10ea864dead91f19fed509
#
_cell.length_a   1.000
_cell.length_b   1.000
_cell.length_c   1.000
_cell.angle_alpha   90.00
_cell.angle_beta   90.00
_cell.angle_gamma   90.00
#
_symmetry.space_group_name_H-M   'P 1'
#
loop_
_entity.id
_entity.type
_entity.pdbx_description
1 polymer ?
#
loop_
_entity_poly.entity_id
_entity_poly.type
_entity_poly.pdbx_seq_one_letter_code
_entity_poly.pdbx_strand_id
1 'polypeptide(L)'
;MKIFTQKVKKLIERKDFQVLTKLLSENPNLANKGITIPFDFFCRQKKHPLHRICDAIFARKISDDDGIIFAKIFLENGAKIDGNKINGGGTPILAAASLHAEKLGIFYIESGADIHYTYQDNGETALHWASFCGRDKLVDRLIRSGAEIDGQDKTYNSTPLGWAIHSLQSNDTVNKF
;
A
#
# COMPACT_ATOMS: atom_id res chain seq x y z
N MET A 1 -23.98 -0.10 -5.83
CA MET A 1 -22.67 0.14 -5.17
C MET A 1 -22.02 -1.15 -4.66
N LYS A 2 -22.68 -2.01 -3.88
CA LYS A 2 -22.14 -3.33 -3.43
C LYS A 2 -21.69 -4.23 -4.60
N ILE A 3 -22.45 -4.26 -5.70
CA ILE A 3 -22.19 -5.11 -6.88
C ILE A 3 -20.84 -4.77 -7.53
N PHE A 4 -20.51 -3.49 -7.68
CA PHE A 4 -19.24 -3.04 -8.28
C PHE A 4 -18.04 -3.48 -7.43
N THR A 5 -18.08 -3.22 -6.12
CA THR A 5 -17.00 -3.54 -5.20
C THR A 5 -16.69 -5.04 -5.16
N GLN A 6 -17.74 -5.88 -5.16
CA GLN A 6 -17.60 -7.33 -5.27
C GLN A 6 -17.02 -7.76 -6.62
N LYS A 7 -17.41 -7.08 -7.71
CA LYS A 7 -16.92 -7.37 -9.05
C LYS A 7 -15.43 -7.08 -9.15
N VAL A 8 -14.96 -5.91 -8.69
CA VAL A 8 -13.53 -5.55 -8.72
C VAL A 8 -12.70 -6.49 -7.87
N LYS A 9 -13.13 -6.83 -6.65
CA LYS A 9 -12.44 -7.82 -5.82
C LYS A 9 -12.25 -9.15 -6.57
N LYS A 10 -13.30 -9.70 -7.15
CA LYS A 10 -13.24 -10.95 -7.91
C LYS A 10 -12.33 -10.86 -9.12
N LEU A 11 -12.30 -9.73 -9.82
CA LEU A 11 -11.41 -9.50 -10.96
C LEU A 11 -9.93 -9.50 -10.51
N ILE A 12 -9.61 -8.86 -9.39
CA ILE A 12 -8.27 -8.90 -8.80
C ILE A 12 -7.89 -10.34 -8.42
N GLU A 13 -8.73 -11.05 -7.67
CA GLU A 13 -8.45 -12.42 -7.22
C GLU A 13 -8.29 -13.42 -8.38
N ARG A 14 -8.99 -13.19 -9.49
CA ARG A 14 -8.93 -14.04 -10.71
C ARG A 14 -7.87 -13.57 -11.70
N LYS A 15 -7.18 -12.47 -11.43
CA LYS A 15 -6.21 -11.84 -12.33
C LYS A 15 -6.81 -11.49 -13.70
N ASP A 16 -8.07 -11.06 -13.71
CA ASP A 16 -8.79 -10.74 -14.94
C ASP A 16 -8.53 -9.29 -15.37
N PHE A 17 -7.32 -9.08 -15.88
CA PHE A 17 -6.83 -7.76 -16.29
C PHE A 17 -7.65 -7.14 -17.41
N GLN A 18 -8.04 -7.96 -18.39
CA GLN A 18 -8.78 -7.48 -19.58
C GLN A 18 -10.16 -6.96 -19.21
N VAL A 19 -10.89 -7.71 -18.38
CA VAL A 19 -12.23 -7.30 -17.94
C VAL A 19 -12.13 -6.07 -17.02
N LEU A 20 -11.09 -5.95 -16.19
CA LEU A 20 -10.90 -4.77 -15.38
C LEU A 20 -10.59 -3.53 -16.23
N THR A 21 -9.69 -3.66 -17.22
CA THR A 21 -9.36 -2.57 -18.15
C THR A 21 -10.61 -2.06 -18.85
N LYS A 22 -11.40 -2.98 -19.45
CA LYS A 22 -12.67 -2.62 -20.10
C LYS A 22 -13.64 -1.94 -19.15
N LEU A 23 -13.79 -2.47 -17.92
CA LEU A 23 -14.69 -1.90 -16.92
C LEU A 23 -14.31 -0.46 -16.56
N LEU A 24 -13.02 -0.18 -16.40
CA LEU A 24 -12.54 1.15 -16.03
C LEU A 24 -12.55 2.12 -17.20
N SER A 25 -12.23 1.68 -18.43
CA SER A 25 -12.32 2.53 -19.61
C SER A 25 -13.75 2.99 -19.90
N GLU A 26 -14.75 2.14 -19.67
CA GLU A 26 -16.15 2.49 -19.77
C GLU A 26 -16.64 3.35 -18.58
N ASN A 27 -15.96 3.32 -17.45
CA ASN A 27 -16.35 3.97 -16.20
C ASN A 27 -15.15 4.56 -15.43
N PRO A 28 -14.46 5.59 -15.94
CA PRO A 28 -13.22 6.12 -15.32
C PRO A 28 -13.41 6.60 -13.88
N ASN A 29 -14.59 7.10 -13.52
CA ASN A 29 -14.91 7.53 -12.16
C ASN A 29 -14.72 6.43 -11.09
N LEU A 30 -14.66 5.17 -11.53
CA LEU A 30 -14.47 4.03 -10.63
C LEU A 30 -13.01 3.85 -10.21
N ALA A 31 -12.05 4.40 -10.95
CA ALA A 31 -10.63 4.29 -10.64
C ALA A 31 -10.23 4.89 -9.27
N ASN A 32 -11.01 5.88 -8.81
CA ASN A 32 -10.81 6.49 -7.48
C ASN A 32 -11.91 6.13 -6.48
N LYS A 33 -12.79 5.20 -6.83
CA LYS A 33 -13.90 4.83 -5.96
C LYS A 33 -13.47 3.83 -4.91
N GLY A 34 -13.56 4.20 -3.64
CA GLY A 34 -13.16 3.35 -2.53
C GLY A 34 -13.84 1.97 -2.56
N ILE A 35 -13.05 0.95 -2.32
CA ILE A 35 -13.46 -0.46 -2.24
C ILE A 35 -13.61 -0.84 -0.78
N THR A 36 -14.80 -1.32 -0.39
CA THR A 36 -15.17 -1.65 1.00
C THR A 36 -14.91 -3.09 1.40
N ILE A 37 -14.56 -3.96 0.45
CA ILE A 37 -14.44 -5.38 0.75
C ILE A 37 -13.00 -5.69 1.12
N PRO A 38 -12.74 -6.11 2.36
CA PRO A 38 -11.43 -6.58 2.78
C PRO A 38 -11.10 -7.89 2.08
N PHE A 39 -9.81 -8.14 1.84
CA PHE A 39 -9.32 -9.47 1.55
C PHE A 39 -9.16 -10.30 2.83
N ASP A 40 -9.20 -9.64 3.99
CA ASP A 40 -9.29 -10.24 5.31
C ASP A 40 -10.57 -9.82 6.06
N PHE A 41 -10.87 -10.50 7.16
CA PHE A 41 -12.13 -10.35 7.92
C PHE A 41 -12.19 -9.03 8.75
N PHE A 42 -11.06 -8.35 8.95
CA PHE A 42 -10.94 -7.31 9.98
C PHE A 42 -11.12 -5.88 9.48
N CYS A 43 -10.92 -5.59 8.19
CA CYS A 43 -10.96 -4.22 7.69
C CYS A 43 -12.17 -3.94 6.79
N ARG A 44 -13.26 -3.44 7.38
CA ARG A 44 -14.48 -3.05 6.66
C ARG A 44 -14.47 -1.62 6.11
N GLN A 45 -13.40 -0.88 6.32
CA GLN A 45 -13.29 0.50 5.87
C GLN A 45 -13.13 0.59 4.34
N LYS A 46 -13.68 1.66 3.76
CA LYS A 46 -13.41 1.97 2.36
C LYS A 46 -11.97 2.40 2.21
N LYS A 47 -11.23 1.76 1.30
CA LYS A 47 -9.88 2.16 0.94
C LYS A 47 -9.77 2.39 -0.56
N HIS A 48 -8.82 3.22 -0.96
CA HIS A 48 -8.53 3.47 -2.36
C HIS A 48 -8.18 2.16 -3.09
N PRO A 49 -8.53 1.98 -4.39
CA PRO A 49 -8.21 0.77 -5.14
C PRO A 49 -6.73 0.37 -5.09
N LEU A 50 -5.81 1.34 -5.24
CA LEU A 50 -4.36 1.08 -5.14
C LEU A 50 -3.95 0.55 -3.76
N HIS A 51 -4.57 1.02 -2.68
CA HIS A 51 -4.35 0.47 -1.34
C HIS A 51 -4.88 -0.98 -1.26
N ARG A 52 -6.06 -1.27 -1.87
CA ARG A 52 -6.64 -2.63 -1.86
C ARG A 52 -5.82 -3.65 -2.63
N ILE A 53 -5.03 -3.24 -3.61
CA ILE A 53 -4.05 -4.11 -4.27
C ILE A 53 -3.00 -4.57 -3.26
N CYS A 54 -2.51 -3.69 -2.39
CA CYS A 54 -1.59 -4.07 -1.31
C CYS A 54 -2.22 -5.09 -0.34
N ASP A 55 -3.49 -4.89 0.05
CA ASP A 55 -4.23 -5.87 0.86
C ASP A 55 -4.31 -7.26 0.17
N ALA A 56 -4.50 -7.29 -1.15
CA ALA A 56 -4.58 -8.54 -1.92
C ALA A 56 -3.24 -9.27 -1.98
N ILE A 57 -2.13 -8.54 -2.07
CA ILE A 57 -0.77 -9.10 -2.02
C ILE A 57 -0.52 -9.66 -0.61
N PHE A 58 -0.80 -8.90 0.44
CA PHE A 58 -0.65 -9.34 1.81
C PHE A 58 -1.46 -10.60 2.12
N ALA A 59 -2.69 -10.66 1.64
CA ALA A 59 -3.57 -11.83 1.74
C ALA A 59 -3.16 -12.99 0.80
N ARG A 60 -2.04 -12.89 0.08
CA ARG A 60 -1.51 -13.90 -0.88
C ARG A 60 -2.51 -14.31 -1.97
N LYS A 61 -3.40 -13.39 -2.37
CA LYS A 61 -4.36 -13.60 -3.47
C LYS A 61 -3.72 -13.34 -4.82
N ILE A 62 -2.76 -12.43 -4.88
CA ILE A 62 -1.99 -12.07 -6.07
C ILE A 62 -0.51 -11.90 -5.70
N SER A 63 0.36 -11.97 -6.71
CA SER A 63 1.78 -11.63 -6.55
C SER A 63 2.00 -10.11 -6.56
N ASP A 64 3.19 -9.68 -6.16
CA ASP A 64 3.61 -8.28 -6.25
C ASP A 64 3.65 -7.80 -7.71
N ASP A 65 4.09 -8.67 -8.63
CA ASP A 65 4.11 -8.38 -10.08
C ASP A 65 2.69 -8.23 -10.66
N ASP A 66 1.75 -9.07 -10.26
CA ASP A 66 0.31 -8.90 -10.61
C ASP A 66 -0.22 -7.56 -10.07
N GLY A 67 0.20 -7.19 -8.85
CA GLY A 67 -0.16 -5.92 -8.22
C GLY A 67 0.26 -4.72 -9.06
N ILE A 68 1.46 -4.75 -9.64
CA ILE A 68 1.95 -3.69 -10.54
C ILE A 68 1.07 -3.59 -11.79
N ILE A 69 0.66 -4.71 -12.39
CA ILE A 69 -0.22 -4.71 -13.56
C ILE A 69 -1.57 -4.06 -13.20
N PHE A 70 -2.17 -4.44 -12.08
CA PHE A 70 -3.41 -3.83 -11.61
C PHE A 70 -3.24 -2.33 -11.34
N ALA A 71 -2.15 -1.93 -10.67
CA ALA A 71 -1.88 -0.52 -10.39
C ALA A 71 -1.77 0.31 -11.67
N LYS A 72 -1.06 -0.19 -12.69
CA LYS A 72 -0.99 0.44 -14.02
C LYS A 72 -2.38 0.65 -14.63
N ILE A 73 -3.22 -0.39 -14.65
CA ILE A 73 -4.58 -0.30 -15.16
C ILE A 73 -5.38 0.78 -14.45
N PHE A 74 -5.29 0.87 -13.12
CA PHE A 74 -5.99 1.91 -12.36
C PHE A 74 -5.44 3.31 -12.67
N LEU A 75 -4.11 3.49 -12.72
CA LEU A 75 -3.46 4.77 -13.00
C LEU A 75 -3.77 5.26 -14.42
N GLU A 76 -3.71 4.39 -15.42
CA GLU A 76 -4.06 4.69 -16.82
C GLU A 76 -5.52 5.13 -16.97
N ASN A 77 -6.39 4.72 -16.06
CA ASN A 77 -7.79 5.14 -16.01
C ASN A 77 -8.06 6.26 -15.00
N GLY A 78 -7.02 7.01 -14.60
CA GLY A 78 -7.14 8.24 -13.81
C GLY A 78 -7.20 8.02 -12.29
N ALA A 79 -6.72 6.89 -11.78
CA ALA A 79 -6.52 6.74 -10.34
C ALA A 79 -5.46 7.72 -9.84
N LYS A 80 -5.71 8.35 -8.70
CA LYS A 80 -4.74 9.22 -8.03
C LYS A 80 -3.74 8.36 -7.28
N ILE A 81 -2.43 8.57 -7.54
CA ILE A 81 -1.36 7.76 -6.97
C ILE A 81 -1.36 7.76 -5.43
N ASP A 82 -1.62 8.90 -4.80
CA ASP A 82 -1.69 9.01 -3.34
C ASP A 82 -3.07 8.66 -2.77
N GLY A 83 -3.96 8.23 -3.63
CA GLY A 83 -5.33 7.96 -3.25
C GLY A 83 -6.13 9.23 -3.01
N ASN A 84 -7.41 9.05 -2.72
CA ASN A 84 -8.21 10.13 -2.13
C ASN A 84 -8.03 10.00 -0.62
N LYS A 85 -8.10 11.11 0.13
CA LYS A 85 -8.17 11.11 1.60
C LYS A 85 -9.43 10.36 2.07
N ILE A 86 -9.44 9.05 1.86
CA ILE A 86 -10.56 8.19 2.23
C ILE A 86 -10.34 7.73 3.67
N ASN A 87 -11.06 8.35 4.60
CA ASN A 87 -11.29 7.87 5.96
C ASN A 87 -10.03 7.37 6.70
N GLY A 88 -8.95 8.14 6.75
CA GLY A 88 -7.79 7.82 7.58
C GLY A 88 -6.99 6.58 7.16
N GLY A 89 -7.17 6.07 5.95
CA GLY A 89 -6.55 4.82 5.50
C GLY A 89 -5.10 4.90 5.04
N GLY A 90 -4.43 6.03 5.16
CA GLY A 90 -3.07 6.23 4.63
C GLY A 90 -3.01 6.23 3.10
N THR A 91 -1.85 6.54 2.56
CA THR A 91 -1.58 6.52 1.11
C THR A 91 -1.27 5.10 0.62
N PRO A 92 -1.41 4.82 -0.70
CA PRO A 92 -1.01 3.53 -1.28
C PRO A 92 0.44 3.15 -1.02
N ILE A 93 1.39 4.11 -1.03
CA ILE A 93 2.81 3.84 -0.72
C ILE A 93 3.00 3.40 0.73
N LEU A 94 2.29 4.01 1.68
CA LEU A 94 2.33 3.60 3.08
C LEU A 94 1.78 2.17 3.25
N ALA A 95 0.68 1.85 2.55
CA ALA A 95 0.12 0.51 2.54
C ALA A 95 1.09 -0.52 1.93
N ALA A 96 1.77 -0.17 0.85
CA ALA A 96 2.75 -1.06 0.22
C ALA A 96 3.90 -1.39 1.18
N ALA A 97 4.40 -0.40 1.92
CA ALA A 97 5.46 -0.58 2.91
C ALA A 97 5.02 -1.50 4.06
N SER A 98 3.83 -1.24 4.65
CA SER A 98 3.32 -2.00 5.80
C SER A 98 2.78 -3.39 5.46
N LEU A 99 2.30 -3.61 4.22
CA LEU A 99 1.67 -4.85 3.77
C LEU A 99 2.59 -5.72 2.88
N HIS A 100 3.90 -5.54 2.98
CA HIS A 100 4.90 -6.37 2.32
C HIS A 100 4.87 -6.35 0.78
N ALA A 101 4.29 -5.32 0.16
CA ALA A 101 4.23 -5.16 -1.29
C ALA A 101 5.43 -4.34 -1.82
N GLU A 102 6.64 -4.90 -1.70
CA GLU A 102 7.90 -4.19 -1.91
C GLU A 102 8.06 -3.68 -3.35
N LYS A 103 7.86 -4.54 -4.35
CA LYS A 103 7.98 -4.14 -5.76
C LYS A 103 6.91 -3.14 -6.16
N LEU A 104 5.68 -3.34 -5.65
CA LEU A 104 4.59 -2.40 -5.89
C LEU A 104 4.86 -1.05 -5.25
N GLY A 105 5.46 -1.02 -4.04
CA GLY A 105 5.90 0.20 -3.39
C GLY A 105 6.94 0.97 -4.22
N ILE A 106 7.93 0.27 -4.77
CA ILE A 106 8.92 0.86 -5.69
C ILE A 106 8.22 1.44 -6.92
N PHE A 107 7.29 0.69 -7.52
CA PHE A 107 6.49 1.17 -8.65
C PHE A 107 5.67 2.42 -8.31
N TYR A 108 5.11 2.52 -7.10
CA TYR A 108 4.40 3.74 -6.67
C TYR A 108 5.32 4.94 -6.57
N ILE A 109 6.55 4.77 -6.05
CA ILE A 109 7.56 5.85 -6.03
C ILE A 109 7.87 6.32 -7.46
N GLU A 110 8.10 5.39 -8.38
CA GLU A 110 8.36 5.68 -9.81
C GLU A 110 7.18 6.35 -10.51
N SER A 111 5.98 6.11 -10.02
CA SER A 111 4.74 6.75 -10.50
C SER A 111 4.45 8.09 -9.82
N GLY A 112 5.35 8.62 -8.99
CA GLY A 112 5.24 9.93 -8.37
C GLY A 112 4.44 9.96 -7.07
N ALA A 113 4.40 8.86 -6.30
CA ALA A 113 3.78 8.85 -4.98
C ALA A 113 4.49 9.81 -4.01
N ASP A 114 3.71 10.46 -3.16
CA ASP A 114 4.23 11.32 -2.09
C ASP A 114 4.90 10.49 -0.99
N ILE A 115 6.23 10.42 -1.05
CA ILE A 115 7.07 9.69 -0.09
C ILE A 115 7.19 10.41 1.27
N HIS A 116 6.82 11.69 1.34
CA HIS A 116 6.88 12.51 2.55
C HIS A 116 5.57 12.48 3.34
N TYR A 117 4.55 11.78 2.82
CA TYR A 117 3.29 11.64 3.53
C TYR A 117 3.50 11.02 4.91
N THR A 118 2.91 11.64 5.93
CA THR A 118 2.87 11.14 7.31
C THR A 118 1.48 10.62 7.64
N TYR A 119 1.42 9.47 8.32
CA TYR A 119 0.14 8.86 8.68
C TYR A 119 -0.52 9.62 9.83
N GLN A 120 -1.65 10.26 9.52
CA GLN A 120 -2.44 11.04 10.49
C GLN A 120 -1.57 11.99 11.33
N ASP A 121 -1.86 12.09 12.62
CA ASP A 121 -1.11 12.90 13.56
C ASP A 121 0.12 12.17 14.15
N ASN A 122 0.30 10.89 13.84
CA ASN A 122 1.36 10.06 14.42
C ASN A 122 2.74 10.29 13.78
N GLY A 123 2.80 10.86 12.59
CA GLY A 123 4.07 11.18 11.91
C GLY A 123 4.79 10.00 11.25
N GLU A 124 4.23 8.82 11.27
CA GLU A 124 4.80 7.62 10.63
C GLU A 124 4.85 7.78 9.11
N THR A 125 5.98 7.46 8.48
CA THR A 125 6.18 7.52 7.04
C THR A 125 6.29 6.13 6.43
N ALA A 126 6.28 6.06 5.10
CA ALA A 126 6.54 4.80 4.38
C ALA A 126 7.93 4.22 4.74
N LEU A 127 8.92 5.08 5.03
CA LEU A 127 10.25 4.62 5.42
C LEU A 127 10.25 3.95 6.81
N HIS A 128 9.48 4.44 7.77
CA HIS A 128 9.30 3.77 9.08
C HIS A 128 8.75 2.35 8.88
N TRP A 129 7.67 2.20 8.13
CA TRP A 129 7.03 0.91 7.90
C TRP A 129 7.89 -0.05 7.07
N ALA A 130 8.56 0.45 6.02
CA ALA A 130 9.46 -0.37 5.21
C ALA A 130 10.64 -0.89 6.04
N SER A 131 11.19 -0.06 6.93
CA SER A 131 12.28 -0.41 7.85
C SER A 131 11.82 -1.45 8.88
N PHE A 132 10.65 -1.25 9.50
CA PHE A 132 10.07 -2.21 10.44
C PHE A 132 9.80 -3.57 9.80
N CYS A 133 9.29 -3.59 8.57
CA CYS A 133 8.95 -4.80 7.85
C CYS A 133 10.15 -5.45 7.12
N GLY A 134 11.37 -4.89 7.20
CA GLY A 134 12.57 -5.41 6.54
C GLY A 134 12.44 -5.44 5.01
N ARG A 135 11.90 -4.36 4.41
CA ARG A 135 11.73 -4.22 2.95
C ARG A 135 12.94 -3.49 2.35
N ASP A 136 14.09 -4.18 2.30
CA ASP A 136 15.40 -3.59 1.99
C ASP A 136 15.44 -2.79 0.69
N LYS A 137 14.84 -3.34 -0.38
CA LYS A 137 14.83 -2.66 -1.69
C LYS A 137 13.92 -1.43 -1.68
N LEU A 138 12.81 -1.48 -0.94
CA LEU A 138 11.92 -0.34 -0.80
C LEU A 138 12.56 0.74 0.08
N VAL A 139 13.26 0.36 1.16
CA VAL A 139 14.06 1.28 2.00
C VAL A 139 15.11 2.00 1.15
N ASP A 140 15.95 1.25 0.40
CA ASP A 140 16.96 1.84 -0.49
C ASP A 140 16.32 2.81 -1.49
N ARG A 141 15.20 2.42 -2.11
CA ARG A 141 14.50 3.28 -3.08
C ARG A 141 13.93 4.54 -2.43
N LEU A 142 13.32 4.45 -1.25
CA LEU A 142 12.80 5.60 -0.51
C LEU A 142 13.93 6.59 -0.17
N ILE A 143 15.06 6.10 0.36
CA ILE A 143 16.21 6.93 0.70
C ILE A 143 16.77 7.62 -0.54
N ARG A 144 16.99 6.90 -1.63
CA ARG A 144 17.48 7.48 -2.91
C ARG A 144 16.50 8.48 -3.51
N SER A 145 15.23 8.38 -3.20
CA SER A 145 14.20 9.32 -3.64
C SER A 145 14.06 10.54 -2.71
N GLY A 146 14.86 10.63 -1.65
CA GLY A 146 14.91 11.78 -0.74
C GLY A 146 13.98 11.66 0.48
N ALA A 147 13.59 10.44 0.88
CA ALA A 147 12.84 10.27 2.13
C ALA A 147 13.68 10.72 3.33
N GLU A 148 13.03 11.34 4.31
CA GLU A 148 13.69 11.80 5.54
C GLU A 148 14.09 10.60 6.41
N ILE A 149 15.41 10.42 6.62
CA ILE A 149 15.98 9.26 7.31
C ILE A 149 15.97 9.39 8.83
N ASP A 150 15.99 10.61 9.35
CA ASP A 150 16.08 10.91 10.79
C ASP A 150 14.75 11.46 11.35
N GLY A 151 13.69 11.52 10.54
CA GLY A 151 12.37 11.93 10.98
C GLY A 151 11.86 11.02 12.09
N GLN A 152 11.31 11.61 13.16
CA GLN A 152 10.77 10.84 14.29
C GLN A 152 9.24 10.81 14.23
N ASP A 153 8.67 9.61 14.45
CA ASP A 153 7.24 9.51 14.69
C ASP A 153 6.84 10.06 16.06
N LYS A 154 5.60 10.49 16.22
CA LYS A 154 5.13 11.08 17.48
C LYS A 154 4.66 10.04 18.51
N THR A 155 4.41 8.81 18.09
CA THR A 155 3.90 7.75 18.96
C THR A 155 5.01 7.18 19.83
N TYR A 156 6.17 6.88 19.20
CA TYR A 156 7.32 6.26 19.87
C TYR A 156 8.52 7.18 19.93
N ASN A 157 8.44 8.38 19.37
CA ASN A 157 9.55 9.32 19.22
C ASN A 157 10.78 8.64 18.61
N SER A 158 10.56 7.83 17.59
CA SER A 158 11.55 6.93 17.02
C SER A 158 11.74 7.17 15.52
N THR A 159 12.97 7.03 15.05
CA THR A 159 13.34 7.13 13.65
C THR A 159 13.04 5.81 12.90
N PRO A 160 13.07 5.79 11.54
CA PRO A 160 12.98 4.55 10.77
C PRO A 160 14.01 3.50 11.20
N LEU A 161 15.23 3.91 11.53
CA LEU A 161 16.25 3.00 12.06
C LEU A 161 15.85 2.43 13.43
N GLY A 162 15.27 3.24 14.30
CA GLY A 162 14.76 2.79 15.59
C GLY A 162 13.66 1.75 15.44
N TRP A 163 12.78 1.90 14.44
CA TRP A 163 11.74 0.93 14.11
C TRP A 163 12.34 -0.40 13.61
N ALA A 164 13.40 -0.36 12.77
CA ALA A 164 14.10 -1.56 12.34
C ALA A 164 14.73 -2.32 13.51
N ILE A 165 15.42 -1.61 14.43
CA ILE A 165 16.03 -2.21 15.62
C ILE A 165 14.96 -2.86 16.51
N HIS A 166 13.84 -2.17 16.75
CA HIS A 166 12.73 -2.70 17.55
C HIS A 166 12.14 -3.98 16.92
N SER A 167 11.98 -4.02 15.60
CA SER A 167 11.49 -5.21 14.89
C SER A 167 12.42 -6.41 15.08
N LEU A 168 13.74 -6.22 14.99
CA LEU A 168 14.73 -7.27 15.20
C LEU A 168 14.67 -7.80 16.64
N GLN A 169 14.64 -6.93 17.64
CA GLN A 169 14.56 -7.31 19.05
C GLN A 169 13.28 -8.06 19.40
N SER A 170 12.16 -7.67 18.79
CA SER A 170 10.87 -8.35 18.98
C SER A 170 10.86 -9.78 18.40
N ASN A 171 11.51 -9.98 17.26
CA ASN A 171 11.66 -11.30 16.64
C ASN A 171 12.59 -12.23 17.44
N ASP A 172 13.65 -11.70 18.05
CA ASP A 172 14.57 -12.47 18.90
C ASP A 172 13.91 -12.95 20.19
N THR A 173 12.93 -12.22 20.72
CA THR A 173 12.17 -12.63 21.90
C THR A 173 11.17 -13.74 21.59
N VAL A 174 10.60 -13.80 20.39
CA VAL A 174 9.65 -14.84 19.96
C VAL A 174 10.37 -16.17 19.67
N ASN A 175 11.62 -16.15 19.23
CA ASN A 175 12.40 -17.36 18.93
C ASN A 175 13.09 -17.99 20.18
N LYS A 176 12.87 -17.44 21.39
CA LYS A 176 13.44 -17.97 22.65
C LYS A 176 12.46 -18.83 23.47
N PHE A 177 11.28 -19.11 22.93
CA PHE A 177 10.28 -20.01 23.50
C PHE A 177 9.87 -21.04 22.40
#